data_022996b6b53a69c36c3a071d8d80fe8f
#
_entry.id   022996b6b53a69c36c3a071d8d80fe8f
#
_cell.length_a   1.000
_cell.length_b   1.000
_cell.length_c   1.000
_cell.angle_alpha   90.00
_cell.angle_beta   90.00
_cell.angle_gamma   90.00
#
_symmetry.space_group_name_H-M   'P 1'
#
loop_
_entity.id
_entity.type
_entity.pdbx_description
1 polymer ?
#
loop_
_entity_poly.entity_id
_entity_poly.type
_entity_poly.pdbx_seq_one_letter_code
_entity_poly.pdbx_strand_id
1 'polypeptide(L)'
;MMSRYLFALAFVLTFQATPLRAQDQSFATFVNALWPDAQAKGVARASFEAAMKGVTPDQRVIAATKRQPEYGKPVGDYVNAIVSNRRIADAQLKARDWAKTFDAVEKKFGVERWVLLALWGMESDFGTEKDRWDVFRSLASLAYVKYRDPYFRNELVVAMRVMQDNNFARGKMVSSWAGAMGQTQFMPSNFVDYAVDFSGDGRADIWTNVPDVLGSTANYLNKWKWNPDLPWGFEVTVPKDFDYMHSHATFSEWQKLGVRRADSKPFPDSGLGILFFPSGASGPGFIVTENFAVLKEYNNSDAYAIAVGHLADRIHGGGLIKAVWPKDDHQLSRDARVALQKKLSVLGYKVSDFEGHINFDLRDNIRSEQKKFGMLPDGNPTALLLEKLGINAP
;
A
#
# COMPACT_ATOMS: atom_id res chain seq x y z
N MET A 1 83.92 -23.12 3.10
CA MET A 1 83.30 -22.96 1.74
C MET A 1 81.84 -23.36 1.83
N MET A 2 80.98 -22.37 2.04
CA MET A 2 79.49 -22.63 2.13
C MET A 2 78.80 -22.01 0.89
N SER A 3 78.29 -22.85 0.11
CA SER A 3 77.47 -22.45 -1.09
C SER A 3 76.04 -22.11 -0.64
N ARG A 4 75.58 -20.88 -1.01
CA ARG A 4 74.21 -20.39 -0.73
C ARG A 4 73.35 -20.67 -1.97
N TYR A 5 72.35 -21.52 -1.85
CA TYR A 5 71.29 -21.65 -2.84
C TYR A 5 70.17 -20.64 -2.55
N LEU A 6 69.95 -19.72 -3.51
CA LEU A 6 68.78 -18.87 -3.54
C LEU A 6 67.61 -19.64 -4.17
N PHE A 7 66.56 -19.88 -3.44
CA PHE A 7 65.25 -20.30 -3.99
C PHE A 7 64.43 -19.06 -4.35
N ALA A 8 64.15 -18.84 -5.62
CA ALA A 8 63.21 -17.85 -6.11
C ALA A 8 61.80 -18.45 -6.04
N LEU A 9 60.95 -17.91 -5.13
CA LEU A 9 59.53 -18.26 -5.07
C LEU A 9 58.79 -17.41 -6.09
N ALA A 10 58.33 -18.02 -7.20
CA ALA A 10 57.45 -17.38 -8.14
C ALA A 10 55.97 -17.36 -7.57
N PHE A 11 55.50 -16.21 -7.20
CA PHE A 11 54.10 -15.98 -6.77
C PHE A 11 53.23 -15.88 -8.02
N VAL A 12 52.48 -16.94 -8.32
CA VAL A 12 51.45 -16.93 -9.38
C VAL A 12 50.22 -16.26 -8.80
N LEU A 13 50.00 -14.97 -9.13
CA LEU A 13 48.72 -14.26 -8.89
C LEU A 13 47.67 -14.79 -9.84
N THR A 14 46.85 -15.72 -9.38
CA THR A 14 45.63 -16.08 -10.07
C THR A 14 44.57 -14.98 -9.76
N PHE A 15 44.33 -14.10 -10.74
CA PHE A 15 43.22 -13.21 -10.75
C PHE A 15 41.91 -14.05 -10.88
N GLN A 16 41.21 -14.24 -9.78
CA GLN A 16 39.84 -14.75 -9.85
C GLN A 16 38.89 -13.61 -10.29
N ALA A 17 38.78 -13.43 -11.60
CA ALA A 17 37.78 -12.54 -12.19
C ALA A 17 36.50 -13.33 -12.43
N THR A 18 35.59 -13.47 -11.41
CA THR A 18 34.25 -14.00 -11.67
C THR A 18 33.30 -13.89 -10.48
N PRO A 19 32.56 -12.82 -10.31
CA PRO A 19 31.10 -12.97 -10.15
C PRO A 19 30.27 -12.13 -11.13
N LEU A 20 30.79 -11.03 -11.68
CA LEU A 20 29.99 -10.14 -12.54
C LEU A 20 29.54 -10.82 -13.84
N ARG A 21 30.39 -11.61 -14.49
CA ARG A 21 30.11 -12.22 -15.81
C ARG A 21 29.05 -13.33 -15.73
N ALA A 22 29.00 -14.07 -14.63
CA ALA A 22 28.00 -15.14 -14.44
C ALA A 22 26.62 -14.53 -14.13
N GLN A 23 26.57 -13.39 -13.41
CA GLN A 23 25.32 -12.69 -13.12
C GLN A 23 24.73 -12.02 -14.37
N ASP A 24 25.56 -11.44 -15.25
CA ASP A 24 25.13 -10.86 -16.52
C ASP A 24 24.56 -11.92 -17.48
N GLN A 25 25.16 -13.09 -17.59
CA GLN A 25 24.63 -14.19 -18.40
C GLN A 25 23.30 -14.71 -17.87
N SER A 26 23.14 -14.81 -16.55
CA SER A 26 21.89 -15.23 -15.91
C SER A 26 20.77 -14.21 -16.13
N PHE A 27 21.07 -12.91 -16.06
CA PHE A 27 20.07 -11.85 -16.31
C PHE A 27 19.68 -11.80 -17.79
N ALA A 28 20.61 -11.94 -18.72
CA ALA A 28 20.31 -12.01 -20.15
C ALA A 28 19.40 -13.21 -20.49
N THR A 29 19.64 -14.36 -19.86
CA THR A 29 18.76 -15.53 -19.99
C THR A 29 17.37 -15.25 -19.46
N PHE A 30 17.25 -14.58 -18.29
CA PHE A 30 15.97 -14.15 -17.74
C PHE A 30 15.23 -13.19 -18.70
N VAL A 31 15.91 -12.20 -19.27
CA VAL A 31 15.32 -11.26 -20.24
C VAL A 31 14.81 -11.98 -21.47
N ASN A 32 15.59 -12.92 -22.02
CA ASN A 32 15.15 -13.72 -23.18
C ASN A 32 13.92 -14.57 -22.86
N ALA A 33 13.83 -15.10 -21.63
CA ALA A 33 12.69 -15.89 -21.16
C ALA A 33 11.42 -15.05 -20.88
N LEU A 34 11.50 -13.70 -20.91
CA LEU A 34 10.32 -12.81 -20.81
C LEU A 34 9.60 -12.64 -22.15
N TRP A 35 10.28 -12.84 -23.27
CA TRP A 35 9.71 -12.53 -24.57
C TRP A 35 8.40 -13.29 -24.88
N PRO A 36 8.28 -14.61 -24.64
CA PRO A 36 7.02 -15.31 -24.87
C PRO A 36 5.84 -14.71 -24.10
N ASP A 37 6.05 -14.30 -22.84
CA ASP A 37 5.01 -13.69 -22.02
C ASP A 37 4.62 -12.31 -22.56
N ALA A 38 5.61 -11.50 -22.95
CA ALA A 38 5.39 -10.18 -23.55
C ALA A 38 4.64 -10.31 -24.88
N GLN A 39 5.05 -11.25 -25.75
CA GLN A 39 4.39 -11.51 -27.02
C GLN A 39 2.94 -11.97 -26.81
N ALA A 40 2.70 -12.90 -25.89
CA ALA A 40 1.36 -13.39 -25.58
C ALA A 40 0.42 -12.27 -25.10
N LYS A 41 0.97 -11.22 -24.48
CA LYS A 41 0.24 -10.02 -24.05
C LYS A 41 0.21 -8.91 -25.12
N GLY A 42 0.64 -9.17 -26.35
CA GLY A 42 0.58 -8.24 -27.48
C GLY A 42 1.65 -7.13 -27.47
N VAL A 43 2.76 -7.33 -26.76
CA VAL A 43 3.91 -6.42 -26.83
C VAL A 43 4.63 -6.65 -28.16
N ALA A 44 4.82 -5.61 -28.96
CA ALA A 44 5.61 -5.67 -30.18
C ALA A 44 7.10 -5.89 -29.86
N ARG A 45 7.82 -6.59 -30.71
CA ARG A 45 9.24 -6.88 -30.51
C ARG A 45 10.07 -5.62 -30.31
N ALA A 46 9.81 -4.59 -31.10
CA ALA A 46 10.48 -3.29 -30.99
C ALA A 46 10.23 -2.61 -29.61
N SER A 47 9.00 -2.70 -29.08
CA SER A 47 8.66 -2.14 -27.76
C SER A 47 9.36 -2.91 -26.65
N PHE A 48 9.42 -4.24 -26.74
CA PHE A 48 10.17 -5.08 -25.81
C PHE A 48 11.65 -4.70 -25.77
N GLU A 49 12.28 -4.61 -26.95
CA GLU A 49 13.69 -4.24 -27.06
C GLU A 49 13.97 -2.82 -26.55
N ALA A 50 13.09 -1.87 -26.86
CA ALA A 50 13.19 -0.50 -26.35
C ALA A 50 13.08 -0.45 -24.81
N ALA A 51 12.12 -1.19 -24.23
CA ALA A 51 11.92 -1.26 -22.77
C ALA A 51 13.14 -1.89 -22.07
N MET A 52 13.71 -2.94 -22.64
CA MET A 52 14.81 -3.70 -22.02
C MET A 52 16.21 -3.20 -22.40
N LYS A 53 16.30 -2.19 -23.29
CA LYS A 53 17.60 -1.66 -23.74
C LYS A 53 18.43 -1.15 -22.56
N GLY A 54 19.59 -1.78 -22.32
CA GLY A 54 20.54 -1.40 -21.27
C GLY A 54 20.04 -1.65 -19.82
N VAL A 55 18.96 -2.42 -19.66
CA VAL A 55 18.49 -2.81 -18.33
C VAL A 55 19.43 -3.83 -17.72
N THR A 56 19.84 -3.56 -16.49
CA THR A 56 20.63 -4.46 -15.63
C THR A 56 20.00 -4.51 -14.25
N PRO A 57 20.20 -5.58 -13.46
CA PRO A 57 19.67 -5.64 -12.09
C PRO A 57 20.15 -4.45 -11.26
N ASP A 58 19.25 -3.80 -10.53
CA ASP A 58 19.59 -2.73 -9.58
C ASP A 58 19.70 -3.31 -8.17
N GLN A 59 20.92 -3.34 -7.63
CA GLN A 59 21.19 -3.89 -6.30
C GLN A 59 20.48 -3.11 -5.19
N ARG A 60 20.17 -1.82 -5.41
CA ARG A 60 19.41 -1.00 -4.43
C ARG A 60 17.97 -1.45 -4.37
N VAL A 61 17.35 -1.76 -5.53
CA VAL A 61 16.00 -2.35 -5.61
C VAL A 61 15.97 -3.70 -4.91
N ILE A 62 16.93 -4.56 -5.20
CA ILE A 62 17.02 -5.89 -4.58
C ILE A 62 17.23 -5.77 -3.06
N ALA A 63 18.07 -4.85 -2.59
CA ALA A 63 18.26 -4.62 -1.17
C ALA A 63 16.99 -4.06 -0.48
N ALA A 64 16.18 -3.27 -1.19
CA ALA A 64 14.94 -2.71 -0.66
C ALA A 64 13.91 -3.81 -0.33
N THR A 65 13.92 -4.96 -1.05
CA THR A 65 13.01 -6.09 -0.74
C THR A 65 13.21 -6.67 0.65
N LYS A 66 14.41 -6.47 1.24
CA LYS A 66 14.75 -6.93 2.59
C LYS A 66 14.39 -5.92 3.69
N ARG A 67 14.03 -4.68 3.29
CA ARG A 67 13.65 -3.61 4.20
C ARG A 67 12.17 -3.29 3.93
N GLN A 68 11.29 -3.77 4.78
CA GLN A 68 9.86 -3.37 4.77
C GLN A 68 9.59 -2.49 6.00
N PRO A 69 9.89 -1.18 5.95
CA PRO A 69 9.73 -0.28 7.10
C PRO A 69 8.27 -0.03 7.49
N GLU A 70 7.33 -0.41 6.65
CA GLU A 70 5.89 -0.18 6.84
C GLU A 70 5.25 -1.17 7.83
N TYR A 71 5.91 -2.30 8.08
CA TYR A 71 5.46 -3.30 9.03
C TYR A 71 6.29 -3.22 10.32
N GLY A 72 5.63 -2.91 11.42
CA GLY A 72 6.27 -2.87 12.74
C GLY A 72 6.29 -1.48 13.40
N LYS A 73 5.92 -0.42 12.71
CA LYS A 73 5.72 0.89 13.33
C LYS A 73 4.38 0.95 14.05
N PRO A 74 4.30 1.59 15.24
CA PRO A 74 3.04 1.91 15.87
C PRO A 74 2.11 2.67 14.92
N VAL A 75 0.82 2.33 14.92
CA VAL A 75 -0.17 2.97 14.04
C VAL A 75 -0.21 4.48 14.27
N GLY A 76 -0.17 4.90 15.55
CA GLY A 76 -0.17 6.31 15.91
C GLY A 76 1.02 7.08 15.36
N ASP A 77 2.21 6.49 15.38
CA ASP A 77 3.42 7.12 14.84
C ASP A 77 3.32 7.31 13.32
N TYR A 78 2.78 6.29 12.63
CA TYR A 78 2.54 6.38 11.18
C TYR A 78 1.53 7.48 10.86
N VAL A 79 0.37 7.48 11.50
CA VAL A 79 -0.70 8.48 11.28
C VAL A 79 -0.18 9.90 11.58
N ASN A 80 0.51 10.10 12.69
CA ASN A 80 1.05 11.41 13.07
C ASN A 80 2.14 11.92 12.12
N ALA A 81 2.95 11.03 11.56
CA ALA A 81 3.96 11.40 10.56
C ALA A 81 3.34 11.85 9.23
N ILE A 82 2.23 11.22 8.84
CA ILE A 82 1.53 11.54 7.60
C ILE A 82 0.68 12.79 7.74
N VAL A 83 -0.12 12.90 8.81
CA VAL A 83 -1.09 13.98 9.02
C VAL A 83 -0.40 15.20 9.63
N SER A 84 0.48 15.83 8.85
CA SER A 84 1.26 17.00 9.28
C SER A 84 0.58 18.31 8.92
N ASN A 85 0.79 19.36 9.73
CA ASN A 85 0.27 20.69 9.45
C ASN A 85 0.75 21.24 8.09
N ARG A 86 2.00 20.91 7.69
CA ARG A 86 2.53 21.27 6.37
C ARG A 86 1.68 20.66 5.26
N ARG A 87 1.48 19.33 5.28
CA ARG A 87 0.70 18.64 4.25
C ARG A 87 -0.75 19.12 4.19
N ILE A 88 -1.36 19.42 5.34
CA ILE A 88 -2.71 20.01 5.40
C ILE A 88 -2.74 21.38 4.72
N ALA A 89 -1.78 22.26 5.03
CA ALA A 89 -1.71 23.58 4.41
C ALA A 89 -1.47 23.52 2.90
N ASP A 90 -0.54 22.65 2.47
CA ASP A 90 -0.26 22.42 1.04
C ASP A 90 -1.51 21.89 0.31
N ALA A 91 -2.23 20.93 0.91
CA ALA A 91 -3.49 20.42 0.36
C ALA A 91 -4.54 21.51 0.20
N GLN A 92 -4.70 22.40 1.19
CA GLN A 92 -5.64 23.51 1.12
C GLN A 92 -5.27 24.53 0.04
N LEU A 93 -3.98 24.73 -0.23
CA LEU A 93 -3.51 25.51 -1.40
C LEU A 93 -3.90 24.80 -2.69
N LYS A 94 -3.61 23.51 -2.83
CA LYS A 94 -3.98 22.71 -4.01
C LYS A 94 -5.49 22.66 -4.24
N ALA A 95 -6.30 22.61 -3.18
CA ALA A 95 -7.76 22.70 -3.30
C ALA A 95 -8.22 23.98 -4.00
N ARG A 96 -7.56 25.10 -3.72
CA ARG A 96 -7.84 26.39 -4.38
C ARG A 96 -7.29 26.47 -5.79
N ASP A 97 -6.03 26.05 -5.99
CA ASP A 97 -5.36 26.09 -7.28
C ASP A 97 -6.11 25.29 -8.35
N TRP A 98 -6.69 24.15 -7.96
CA TRP A 98 -7.37 23.20 -8.83
C TRP A 98 -8.89 23.10 -8.60
N ALA A 99 -9.50 24.15 -8.03
CA ALA A 99 -10.92 24.13 -7.63
C ALA A 99 -11.85 23.65 -8.75
N LYS A 100 -11.72 24.20 -9.97
CA LYS A 100 -12.55 23.81 -11.12
C LYS A 100 -12.35 22.36 -11.54
N THR A 101 -11.12 21.86 -11.45
CA THR A 101 -10.82 20.44 -11.74
C THR A 101 -11.46 19.55 -10.71
N PHE A 102 -11.36 19.88 -9.41
CA PHE A 102 -12.03 19.14 -8.36
C PHE A 102 -13.55 19.13 -8.54
N ASP A 103 -14.18 20.28 -8.83
CA ASP A 103 -15.63 20.35 -9.10
C ASP A 103 -16.05 19.37 -10.22
N ALA A 104 -15.26 19.30 -11.29
CA ALA A 104 -15.54 18.42 -12.42
C ALA A 104 -15.29 16.94 -12.09
N VAL A 105 -14.24 16.62 -11.33
CA VAL A 105 -13.90 15.26 -10.91
C VAL A 105 -14.94 14.73 -9.92
N GLU A 106 -15.29 15.51 -8.89
CA GLU A 106 -16.34 15.18 -7.91
C GLU A 106 -17.67 14.89 -8.61
N LYS A 107 -18.08 15.77 -9.54
CA LYS A 107 -19.32 15.59 -10.33
C LYS A 107 -19.30 14.30 -11.15
N LYS A 108 -18.14 13.94 -11.72
CA LYS A 108 -18.03 12.78 -12.63
C LYS A 108 -17.95 11.46 -11.88
N PHE A 109 -17.21 11.41 -10.79
CA PHE A 109 -16.85 10.17 -10.11
C PHE A 109 -17.48 10.00 -8.73
N GLY A 110 -18.06 11.05 -8.15
CA GLY A 110 -18.66 10.99 -6.81
C GLY A 110 -17.65 10.83 -5.68
N VAL A 111 -16.41 11.27 -5.86
CA VAL A 111 -15.35 11.18 -4.85
C VAL A 111 -14.98 12.58 -4.40
N GLU A 112 -15.05 12.84 -3.09
CA GLU A 112 -14.82 14.17 -2.53
C GLU A 112 -13.35 14.59 -2.69
N ARG A 113 -13.13 15.87 -3.00
CA ARG A 113 -11.80 16.46 -3.16
C ARG A 113 -10.87 16.24 -1.97
N TRP A 114 -11.42 16.14 -0.78
CA TRP A 114 -10.62 15.98 0.44
C TRP A 114 -9.89 14.63 0.48
N VAL A 115 -10.55 13.57 0.03
CA VAL A 115 -9.96 12.24 -0.10
C VAL A 115 -8.94 12.21 -1.24
N LEU A 116 -9.24 12.84 -2.39
CA LEU A 116 -8.32 12.94 -3.51
C LEU A 116 -7.05 13.72 -3.13
N LEU A 117 -7.19 14.81 -2.38
CA LEU A 117 -6.08 15.59 -1.84
C LEU A 117 -5.24 14.78 -0.84
N ALA A 118 -5.89 14.01 0.02
CA ALA A 118 -5.20 13.16 0.99
C ALA A 118 -4.36 12.10 0.28
N LEU A 119 -4.92 11.41 -0.71
CA LEU A 119 -4.20 10.43 -1.52
C LEU A 119 -3.06 11.08 -2.31
N TRP A 120 -3.32 12.18 -3.02
CA TRP A 120 -2.29 12.88 -3.78
C TRP A 120 -1.13 13.37 -2.89
N GLY A 121 -1.46 13.87 -1.69
CA GLY A 121 -0.46 14.26 -0.70
C GLY A 121 0.32 13.09 -0.12
N MET A 122 -0.32 11.93 0.07
CA MET A 122 0.37 10.74 0.59
C MET A 122 1.27 10.07 -0.45
N GLU A 123 0.80 9.94 -1.69
CA GLU A 123 1.48 9.15 -2.71
C GLU A 123 2.68 9.89 -3.33
N SER A 124 2.62 11.23 -3.43
CA SER A 124 3.65 11.97 -4.15
C SER A 124 3.95 13.37 -3.59
N ASP A 125 3.44 13.67 -2.37
CA ASP A 125 3.52 15.02 -1.79
C ASP A 125 3.09 16.09 -2.81
N PHE A 126 1.93 15.87 -3.44
CA PHE A 126 1.35 16.71 -4.50
C PHE A 126 2.22 16.82 -5.75
N GLY A 127 2.93 15.76 -6.10
CA GLY A 127 3.83 15.70 -7.26
C GLY A 127 5.18 16.38 -7.03
N THR A 128 5.52 16.76 -5.79
CA THR A 128 6.83 17.34 -5.46
C THR A 128 7.88 16.25 -5.19
N GLU A 129 7.49 15.10 -4.67
CA GLU A 129 8.33 13.92 -4.65
C GLU A 129 8.43 13.35 -6.05
N LYS A 130 9.64 13.40 -6.60
CA LYS A 130 9.89 12.89 -7.95
C LYS A 130 10.38 11.46 -7.87
N ASP A 131 9.65 10.58 -8.51
CA ASP A 131 10.14 9.25 -8.83
C ASP A 131 11.45 9.34 -9.61
N ARG A 132 12.46 8.56 -9.19
CA ARG A 132 13.81 8.61 -9.77
C ARG A 132 14.25 7.28 -10.36
N TRP A 133 13.35 6.29 -10.35
CA TRP A 133 13.66 4.94 -10.78
C TRP A 133 13.10 4.70 -12.18
N ASP A 134 13.87 4.02 -13.00
CA ASP A 134 13.38 3.51 -14.29
C ASP A 134 12.45 2.33 -14.00
N VAL A 135 11.19 2.42 -14.42
CA VAL A 135 10.16 1.39 -14.12
C VAL A 135 10.59 0.01 -14.60
N PHE A 136 11.19 -0.07 -15.80
CA PHE A 136 11.60 -1.35 -16.38
C PHE A 136 12.75 -1.97 -15.59
N ARG A 137 13.72 -1.15 -15.18
CA ARG A 137 14.84 -1.62 -14.37
C ARG A 137 14.39 -2.06 -12.98
N SER A 138 13.48 -1.31 -12.34
CA SER A 138 12.91 -1.67 -11.04
C SER A 138 12.16 -3.00 -11.13
N LEU A 139 11.17 -3.10 -12.03
CA LEU A 139 10.34 -4.30 -12.17
C LEU A 139 11.16 -5.52 -12.64
N ALA A 140 12.11 -5.33 -13.58
CA ALA A 140 12.99 -6.42 -14.01
C ALA A 140 13.88 -6.93 -12.87
N SER A 141 14.38 -6.05 -12.01
CA SER A 141 15.18 -6.44 -10.83
C SER A 141 14.37 -7.29 -9.86
N LEU A 142 13.12 -6.88 -9.56
CA LEU A 142 12.21 -7.61 -8.67
C LEU A 142 11.79 -8.97 -9.27
N ALA A 143 11.45 -8.99 -10.55
CA ALA A 143 11.08 -10.21 -11.26
C ALA A 143 12.26 -11.20 -11.37
N TYR A 144 13.48 -10.69 -11.60
CA TYR A 144 14.68 -11.50 -11.67
C TYR A 144 14.99 -12.26 -10.39
N VAL A 145 14.82 -11.61 -9.22
CA VAL A 145 15.00 -12.26 -7.92
C VAL A 145 13.75 -12.98 -7.42
N LYS A 146 12.72 -13.11 -8.27
CA LYS A 146 11.44 -13.77 -7.97
C LYS A 146 10.73 -13.19 -6.73
N TYR A 147 10.90 -11.90 -6.50
CA TYR A 147 10.18 -11.25 -5.42
C TYR A 147 8.69 -11.20 -5.75
N ARG A 148 7.84 -11.81 -4.91
CA ARG A 148 6.40 -11.98 -5.14
C ARG A 148 6.07 -12.53 -6.53
N ASP A 149 6.81 -13.56 -6.99
CA ASP A 149 6.55 -14.21 -8.28
C ASP A 149 5.15 -14.86 -8.32
N PRO A 150 4.37 -14.70 -9.41
CA PRO A 150 4.70 -14.03 -10.70
C PRO A 150 4.33 -12.54 -10.78
N TYR A 151 3.94 -11.87 -9.68
CA TYR A 151 3.39 -10.52 -9.69
C TYR A 151 4.28 -9.51 -10.42
N PHE A 152 5.52 -9.31 -9.99
CA PHE A 152 6.42 -8.31 -10.62
C PHE A 152 6.85 -8.68 -12.06
N ARG A 153 6.84 -9.96 -12.39
CA ARG A 153 7.03 -10.39 -13.77
C ARG A 153 5.87 -9.94 -14.66
N ASN A 154 4.64 -10.09 -14.19
CA ASN A 154 3.45 -9.62 -14.88
C ASN A 154 3.43 -8.10 -15.02
N GLU A 155 3.73 -7.36 -13.93
CA GLU A 155 3.80 -5.90 -13.95
C GLU A 155 4.84 -5.37 -14.94
N LEU A 156 5.99 -6.03 -15.08
CA LEU A 156 7.01 -5.68 -16.07
C LEU A 156 6.46 -5.77 -17.50
N VAL A 157 5.74 -6.84 -17.82
CA VAL A 157 5.14 -7.02 -19.16
C VAL A 157 4.04 -6.00 -19.40
N VAL A 158 3.21 -5.72 -18.38
CA VAL A 158 2.17 -4.69 -18.47
C VAL A 158 2.78 -3.29 -18.65
N ALA A 159 3.88 -2.98 -17.98
CA ALA A 159 4.59 -1.70 -18.18
C ALA A 159 5.04 -1.50 -19.63
N MET A 160 5.49 -2.58 -20.31
CA MET A 160 5.82 -2.55 -21.74
C MET A 160 4.60 -2.21 -22.60
N ARG A 161 3.41 -2.76 -22.25
CA ARG A 161 2.16 -2.44 -22.91
C ARG A 161 1.74 -0.99 -22.68
N VAL A 162 1.84 -0.50 -21.44
CA VAL A 162 1.56 0.91 -21.11
C VAL A 162 2.43 1.84 -21.96
N MET A 163 3.74 1.55 -22.05
CA MET A 163 4.66 2.32 -22.89
C MET A 163 4.24 2.31 -24.36
N GLN A 164 3.94 1.14 -24.90
CA GLN A 164 3.56 0.93 -26.31
C GLN A 164 2.23 1.62 -26.64
N ASP A 165 1.19 1.31 -25.89
CA ASP A 165 -0.18 1.69 -26.22
C ASP A 165 -0.42 3.20 -26.06
N ASN A 166 0.34 3.86 -25.18
CA ASN A 166 0.29 5.31 -24.99
C ASN A 166 1.42 6.06 -25.69
N ASN A 167 2.26 5.37 -26.45
CA ASN A 167 3.42 5.95 -27.12
C ASN A 167 4.30 6.79 -26.18
N PHE A 168 4.50 6.31 -24.96
CA PHE A 168 5.38 6.99 -24.00
C PHE A 168 6.85 6.77 -24.35
N ALA A 169 7.64 7.84 -24.31
CA ALA A 169 9.08 7.69 -24.34
C ALA A 169 9.54 6.95 -23.05
N ARG A 170 10.40 5.94 -23.19
CA ARG A 170 10.90 5.13 -22.08
C ARG A 170 11.37 5.99 -20.88
N GLY A 171 12.11 7.07 -21.13
CA GLY A 171 12.59 7.98 -20.09
C GLY A 171 11.51 8.77 -19.33
N LYS A 172 10.26 8.74 -19.79
CA LYS A 172 9.10 9.29 -19.07
C LYS A 172 8.50 8.28 -18.07
N MET A 173 8.78 6.99 -18.26
CA MET A 173 8.27 5.91 -17.43
C MET A 173 9.08 5.80 -16.13
N VAL A 174 8.96 6.82 -15.29
CA VAL A 174 9.60 6.86 -13.96
C VAL A 174 8.65 6.34 -12.90
N SER A 175 9.22 5.74 -11.84
CA SER A 175 8.46 5.05 -10.79
C SER A 175 9.17 5.13 -9.44
N SER A 176 8.53 4.59 -8.40
CA SER A 176 9.19 4.21 -7.16
C SER A 176 10.13 3.01 -7.39
N TRP A 177 10.91 2.65 -6.37
CA TRP A 177 11.78 1.47 -6.40
C TRP A 177 11.03 0.17 -6.70
N ALA A 178 9.74 0.11 -6.35
CA ALA A 178 8.87 -1.05 -6.55
C ALA A 178 8.02 -0.97 -7.84
N GLY A 179 8.24 0.03 -8.70
CA GLY A 179 7.54 0.14 -9.99
C GLY A 179 6.20 0.87 -9.94
N ALA A 180 5.82 1.46 -8.82
CA ALA A 180 4.64 2.32 -8.72
C ALA A 180 4.89 3.65 -9.45
N MET A 181 3.98 4.06 -10.35
CA MET A 181 4.20 5.08 -11.37
C MET A 181 3.50 6.41 -11.06
N GLY A 182 4.21 7.50 -11.33
CA GLY A 182 3.66 8.85 -11.36
C GLY A 182 3.12 9.36 -10.02
N GLN A 183 2.31 10.41 -10.07
CA GLN A 183 1.78 11.04 -8.86
C GLN A 183 0.70 10.21 -8.17
N THR A 184 0.09 9.27 -8.88
CA THR A 184 -0.90 8.32 -8.32
C THR A 184 -0.26 7.11 -7.66
N GLN A 185 1.04 6.86 -7.90
CA GLN A 185 1.75 5.63 -7.51
C GLN A 185 1.03 4.35 -7.98
N PHE A 186 0.44 4.38 -9.19
CA PHE A 186 -0.19 3.22 -9.79
C PHE A 186 0.83 2.19 -10.25
N MET A 187 0.59 0.94 -9.91
CA MET A 187 1.26 -0.16 -10.61
C MET A 187 0.85 -0.16 -12.09
N PRO A 188 1.67 -0.71 -13.00
CA PRO A 188 1.32 -0.77 -14.42
C PRO A 188 -0.05 -1.35 -14.72
N SER A 189 -0.47 -2.40 -14.01
CA SER A 189 -1.82 -2.97 -14.11
C SER A 189 -2.91 -1.96 -13.70
N ASN A 190 -2.71 -1.24 -12.59
CA ASN A 190 -3.64 -0.21 -12.15
C ASN A 190 -3.72 0.95 -13.15
N PHE A 191 -2.62 1.28 -13.83
CA PHE A 191 -2.65 2.27 -14.91
C PHE A 191 -3.58 1.81 -16.05
N VAL A 192 -3.47 0.56 -16.48
CA VAL A 192 -4.32 0.01 -17.55
C VAL A 192 -5.80 0.03 -17.16
N ASP A 193 -6.11 -0.32 -15.91
CA ASP A 193 -7.48 -0.50 -15.45
C ASP A 193 -8.16 0.83 -15.05
N TYR A 194 -7.38 1.82 -14.57
CA TYR A 194 -7.94 2.99 -13.89
C TYR A 194 -7.46 4.34 -14.39
N ALA A 195 -6.34 4.44 -15.12
CA ALA A 195 -5.90 5.74 -15.63
C ALA A 195 -6.87 6.28 -16.66
N VAL A 196 -7.13 7.59 -16.59
CA VAL A 196 -8.04 8.29 -17.51
C VAL A 196 -7.41 9.57 -18.02
N ASP A 197 -7.61 9.86 -19.30
CA ASP A 197 -7.40 11.17 -19.88
C ASP A 197 -8.58 12.07 -19.45
N PHE A 198 -8.40 12.76 -18.34
CA PHE A 198 -9.41 13.66 -17.81
C PHE A 198 -9.28 15.07 -18.40
N SER A 199 -8.09 15.45 -18.83
CA SER A 199 -7.81 16.71 -19.50
C SER A 199 -8.35 16.76 -20.93
N GLY A 200 -8.49 15.59 -21.59
CA GLY A 200 -8.96 15.47 -22.98
C GLY A 200 -7.87 15.76 -24.02
N ASP A 201 -6.59 15.60 -23.65
CA ASP A 201 -5.44 15.86 -24.56
C ASP A 201 -5.04 14.62 -25.38
N GLY A 202 -5.75 13.50 -25.21
CA GLY A 202 -5.55 12.24 -25.93
C GLY A 202 -4.66 11.23 -25.22
N ARG A 203 -4.23 11.48 -23.98
CA ARG A 203 -3.39 10.59 -23.18
C ARG A 203 -3.67 10.71 -21.68
N ALA A 204 -3.63 9.60 -20.96
CA ALA A 204 -3.65 9.62 -19.51
C ALA A 204 -2.22 9.87 -18.98
N ASP A 205 -1.89 11.11 -18.61
CA ASP A 205 -0.57 11.45 -18.04
C ASP A 205 -0.63 11.60 -16.53
N ILE A 206 -0.38 10.51 -15.81
CA ILE A 206 -0.36 10.50 -14.33
C ILE A 206 0.94 11.06 -13.74
N TRP A 207 1.91 11.49 -14.56
CA TRP A 207 3.20 12.04 -14.09
C TRP A 207 3.19 13.55 -14.01
N THR A 208 2.61 14.23 -15.00
CA THR A 208 2.74 15.68 -15.13
C THR A 208 1.40 16.42 -15.30
N ASN A 209 0.32 15.74 -15.65
CA ASN A 209 -1.00 16.33 -15.88
C ASN A 209 -1.90 16.15 -14.64
N VAL A 210 -2.03 17.20 -13.82
CA VAL A 210 -2.82 17.15 -12.57
C VAL A 210 -4.29 16.77 -12.78
N PRO A 211 -5.03 17.28 -13.78
CA PRO A 211 -6.35 16.78 -14.12
C PRO A 211 -6.42 15.26 -14.28
N ASP A 212 -5.46 14.66 -14.99
CA ASP A 212 -5.41 13.22 -15.21
C ASP A 212 -5.05 12.47 -13.93
N VAL A 213 -4.16 13.00 -13.12
CA VAL A 213 -3.84 12.45 -11.79
C VAL A 213 -5.08 12.36 -10.92
N LEU A 214 -5.82 13.47 -10.78
CA LEU A 214 -7.03 13.54 -9.95
C LEU A 214 -8.17 12.69 -10.53
N GLY A 215 -8.36 12.73 -11.85
CA GLY A 215 -9.34 11.92 -12.56
C GLY A 215 -9.06 10.43 -12.42
N SER A 216 -7.81 10.01 -12.57
CA SER A 216 -7.39 8.61 -12.43
C SER A 216 -7.57 8.10 -11.00
N THR A 217 -7.15 8.89 -10.00
CA THR A 217 -7.35 8.56 -8.58
C THR A 217 -8.83 8.42 -8.25
N ALA A 218 -9.67 9.34 -8.71
CA ALA A 218 -11.12 9.28 -8.50
C ALA A 218 -11.76 8.11 -9.22
N ASN A 219 -11.34 7.81 -10.45
CA ASN A 219 -11.82 6.65 -11.20
C ASN A 219 -11.47 5.33 -10.48
N TYR A 220 -10.26 5.24 -9.91
CA TYR A 220 -9.86 4.09 -9.09
C TYR A 220 -10.86 3.87 -7.95
N LEU A 221 -11.08 4.89 -7.10
CA LEU A 221 -11.99 4.78 -5.95
C LEU A 221 -13.42 4.47 -6.39
N ASN A 222 -13.91 5.12 -7.45
CA ASN A 222 -15.25 4.87 -8.01
C ASN A 222 -15.40 3.42 -8.51
N LYS A 223 -14.42 2.86 -9.19
CA LYS A 223 -14.40 1.46 -9.64
C LYS A 223 -14.42 0.48 -8.46
N TRP A 224 -13.79 0.82 -7.36
CA TRP A 224 -13.84 0.09 -6.09
C TRP A 224 -15.06 0.43 -5.24
N LYS A 225 -16.08 1.12 -5.83
CA LYS A 225 -17.38 1.38 -5.22
C LYS A 225 -17.34 2.37 -4.06
N TRP A 226 -16.50 3.42 -4.18
CA TRP A 226 -16.61 4.55 -3.27
C TRP A 226 -18.07 5.04 -3.19
N ASN A 227 -18.58 5.16 -1.99
CA ASN A 227 -19.93 5.63 -1.73
C ASN A 227 -19.89 7.11 -1.30
N PRO A 228 -20.38 8.06 -2.14
CA PRO A 228 -20.33 9.49 -1.82
C PRO A 228 -21.19 9.90 -0.62
N ASP A 229 -22.15 9.06 -0.22
CA ASP A 229 -23.06 9.34 0.88
C ASP A 229 -22.52 8.89 2.24
N LEU A 230 -21.37 8.22 2.28
CA LEU A 230 -20.75 7.72 3.49
C LEU A 230 -19.34 8.30 3.69
N PRO A 231 -18.96 8.69 4.91
CA PRO A 231 -17.56 8.96 5.22
C PRO A 231 -16.75 7.67 5.26
N TRP A 232 -15.43 7.77 5.38
CA TRP A 232 -14.57 6.60 5.59
C TRP A 232 -14.78 5.94 6.96
N GLY A 233 -15.11 6.73 7.98
CA GLY A 233 -15.34 6.29 9.34
C GLY A 233 -15.44 7.46 10.34
N PHE A 234 -15.51 7.10 11.61
CA PHE A 234 -15.58 8.02 12.74
C PHE A 234 -14.76 7.52 13.90
N GLU A 235 -13.98 8.36 14.57
CA GLU A 235 -13.48 8.05 15.91
C GLU A 235 -14.65 7.95 16.89
N VAL A 236 -14.64 6.92 17.72
CA VAL A 236 -15.73 6.64 18.66
C VAL A 236 -15.23 6.30 20.05
N THR A 237 -16.13 6.49 21.03
CA THR A 237 -16.00 5.95 22.39
C THR A 237 -17.03 4.87 22.60
N VAL A 238 -16.66 3.81 23.34
CA VAL A 238 -17.56 2.72 23.73
C VAL A 238 -17.85 2.80 25.23
N PRO A 239 -19.01 2.30 25.71
CA PRO A 239 -19.32 2.21 27.14
C PRO A 239 -18.30 1.33 27.88
N LYS A 240 -18.20 1.51 29.21
CA LYS A 240 -17.27 0.74 30.06
C LYS A 240 -17.51 -0.78 29.98
N ASP A 241 -18.77 -1.20 29.95
CA ASP A 241 -19.16 -2.62 29.93
C ASP A 241 -19.58 -3.06 28.52
N PHE A 242 -18.92 -2.52 27.49
CA PHE A 242 -19.23 -2.84 26.10
C PHE A 242 -18.85 -4.27 25.74
N ASP A 243 -19.75 -4.97 25.04
CA ASP A 243 -19.45 -6.31 24.48
C ASP A 243 -18.65 -6.19 23.18
N TYR A 244 -17.35 -6.36 23.25
CA TYR A 244 -16.43 -6.28 22.10
C TYR A 244 -16.64 -7.38 21.04
N MET A 245 -17.44 -8.41 21.33
CA MET A 245 -17.87 -9.37 20.31
C MET A 245 -18.86 -8.74 19.32
N HIS A 246 -19.47 -7.62 19.65
CA HIS A 246 -20.35 -6.86 18.78
C HIS A 246 -19.49 -5.98 17.87
N SER A 247 -19.26 -6.40 16.63
CA SER A 247 -18.32 -5.74 15.72
C SER A 247 -18.98 -5.07 14.52
N HIS A 248 -20.21 -5.44 14.17
CA HIS A 248 -20.94 -4.94 13.01
C HIS A 248 -22.35 -4.51 13.42
N ALA A 249 -22.74 -3.28 13.08
CA ALA A 249 -24.09 -2.79 13.31
C ALA A 249 -24.42 -1.59 12.41
N THR A 250 -25.70 -1.24 12.32
CA THR A 250 -26.15 0.05 11.77
C THR A 250 -25.74 1.20 12.69
N PHE A 251 -25.66 2.41 12.18
CA PHE A 251 -25.36 3.60 12.99
C PHE A 251 -26.39 3.79 14.10
N SER A 252 -27.68 3.52 13.84
CA SER A 252 -28.73 3.56 14.84
C SER A 252 -28.52 2.53 15.97
N GLU A 253 -28.10 1.31 15.64
CA GLU A 253 -27.79 0.27 16.62
C GLU A 253 -26.56 0.64 17.45
N TRP A 254 -25.51 1.19 16.84
CA TRP A 254 -24.35 1.70 17.57
C TRP A 254 -24.75 2.73 18.62
N GLN A 255 -25.66 3.67 18.26
CA GLN A 255 -26.19 4.64 19.21
C GLN A 255 -26.95 3.97 20.38
N LYS A 256 -27.78 2.95 20.09
CA LYS A 256 -28.53 2.20 21.11
C LYS A 256 -27.61 1.44 22.05
N LEU A 257 -26.49 0.92 21.52
CA LEU A 257 -25.44 0.24 22.30
C LEU A 257 -24.58 1.20 23.13
N GLY A 258 -24.86 2.51 23.08
CA GLY A 258 -24.13 3.52 23.84
C GLY A 258 -22.84 4.00 23.21
N VAL A 259 -22.51 3.54 22.00
CA VAL A 259 -21.36 4.05 21.25
C VAL A 259 -21.62 5.49 20.81
N ARG A 260 -20.63 6.34 20.93
CA ARG A 260 -20.72 7.77 20.59
C ARG A 260 -19.53 8.18 19.75
N ARG A 261 -19.75 9.07 18.79
CA ARG A 261 -18.66 9.71 18.07
C ARG A 261 -17.84 10.56 19.03
N ALA A 262 -16.52 10.51 18.89
CA ALA A 262 -15.61 11.27 19.75
C ALA A 262 -15.76 12.79 19.56
N ASP A 263 -16.19 13.27 18.38
CA ASP A 263 -16.47 14.68 18.09
C ASP A 263 -17.81 15.18 18.65
N SER A 264 -18.57 14.31 19.32
CA SER A 264 -19.89 14.60 19.93
C SER A 264 -21.00 14.89 18.92
N LYS A 265 -20.78 14.71 17.63
CA LYS A 265 -21.82 14.81 16.60
C LYS A 265 -22.66 13.53 16.56
N PRO A 266 -23.91 13.58 16.08
CA PRO A 266 -24.69 12.36 15.82
C PRO A 266 -24.03 11.53 14.71
N PHE A 267 -24.32 10.23 14.69
CA PHE A 267 -24.08 9.43 13.48
C PHE A 267 -25.06 9.84 12.38
N PRO A 268 -24.75 9.58 11.11
CA PRO A 268 -25.71 9.70 10.03
C PRO A 268 -26.98 8.85 10.28
N ASP A 269 -28.09 9.23 9.67
CA ASP A 269 -29.39 8.56 9.87
C ASP A 269 -29.39 7.10 9.39
N SER A 270 -28.57 6.77 8.41
CA SER A 270 -28.44 5.42 7.83
C SER A 270 -26.99 5.05 7.53
N GLY A 271 -26.74 3.76 7.46
CA GLY A 271 -25.43 3.18 7.13
C GLY A 271 -25.04 2.05 8.07
N LEU A 272 -24.12 1.24 7.60
CA LEU A 272 -23.47 0.18 8.34
C LEU A 272 -22.07 0.61 8.73
N GLY A 273 -21.63 0.19 9.89
CA GLY A 273 -20.27 0.42 10.34
C GLY A 273 -19.69 -0.76 11.09
N ILE A 274 -18.39 -0.88 11.02
CA ILE A 274 -17.61 -1.93 11.69
C ILE A 274 -16.79 -1.28 12.79
N LEU A 275 -16.90 -1.80 14.01
CA LEU A 275 -16.10 -1.36 15.15
C LEU A 275 -14.68 -1.92 15.03
N PHE A 276 -13.71 -1.01 15.05
CA PHE A 276 -12.33 -1.30 14.75
C PHE A 276 -11.38 -0.60 15.73
N PHE A 277 -10.45 -1.37 16.28
CA PHE A 277 -9.39 -0.90 17.18
C PHE A 277 -8.03 -1.25 16.57
N PRO A 278 -7.39 -0.34 15.83
CA PRO A 278 -6.15 -0.62 15.10
C PRO A 278 -4.94 -0.93 16.00
N SER A 279 -4.95 -0.40 17.21
CA SER A 279 -3.92 -0.61 18.25
C SER A 279 -4.47 -1.26 19.50
N GLY A 280 -5.60 -1.99 19.37
CA GLY A 280 -6.33 -2.55 20.51
C GLY A 280 -7.21 -1.53 21.25
N ALA A 281 -8.04 -2.02 22.15
CA ALA A 281 -9.05 -1.23 22.85
C ALA A 281 -8.49 -0.19 23.84
N SER A 282 -7.19 -0.21 24.12
CA SER A 282 -6.50 0.84 24.90
C SER A 282 -6.20 2.10 24.07
N GLY A 283 -6.32 2.02 22.76
CA GLY A 283 -6.11 3.12 21.81
C GLY A 283 -7.42 3.67 21.22
N PRO A 284 -7.32 4.50 20.16
CA PRO A 284 -8.46 4.99 19.44
C PRO A 284 -9.33 3.89 18.86
N GLY A 285 -10.64 3.97 19.08
CA GLY A 285 -11.64 3.13 18.43
C GLY A 285 -12.30 3.88 17.28
N PHE A 286 -12.63 3.16 16.22
CA PHE A 286 -13.31 3.71 15.06
C PHE A 286 -14.53 2.88 14.71
N ILE A 287 -15.58 3.53 14.20
CA ILE A 287 -16.57 2.89 13.35
C ILE A 287 -16.20 3.24 11.92
N VAL A 288 -15.81 2.24 11.14
CA VAL A 288 -15.42 2.40 9.74
C VAL A 288 -16.53 1.90 8.82
N THR A 289 -16.63 2.50 7.63
CA THR A 289 -17.64 2.16 6.63
C THR A 289 -17.02 1.34 5.48
N GLU A 290 -17.83 1.05 4.46
CA GLU A 290 -17.33 0.41 3.22
C GLU A 290 -16.26 1.26 2.51
N ASN A 291 -16.29 2.59 2.64
CA ASN A 291 -15.26 3.47 2.08
C ASN A 291 -13.87 3.24 2.70
N PHE A 292 -13.79 2.78 3.94
CA PHE A 292 -12.52 2.38 4.53
C PHE A 292 -11.91 1.17 3.80
N ALA A 293 -12.76 0.20 3.40
CA ALA A 293 -12.30 -0.92 2.60
C ALA A 293 -11.81 -0.47 1.22
N VAL A 294 -12.48 0.52 0.60
CA VAL A 294 -12.03 1.12 -0.67
C VAL A 294 -10.65 1.78 -0.53
N LEU A 295 -10.39 2.49 0.58
CA LEU A 295 -9.04 3.04 0.84
C LEU A 295 -8.00 1.94 0.99
N LYS A 296 -8.36 0.79 1.55
CA LYS A 296 -7.46 -0.37 1.67
C LYS A 296 -7.14 -1.04 0.33
N GLU A 297 -7.99 -0.90 -0.67
CA GLU A 297 -7.65 -1.38 -2.03
C GLU A 297 -6.50 -0.58 -2.66
N TYR A 298 -6.35 0.70 -2.30
CA TYR A 298 -5.21 1.50 -2.75
C TYR A 298 -3.90 1.02 -2.10
N ASN A 299 -3.94 0.78 -0.80
CA ASN A 299 -2.84 0.18 -0.04
C ASN A 299 -3.42 -0.63 1.14
N ASN A 300 -3.18 -1.93 1.15
CA ASN A 300 -3.78 -2.86 2.11
C ASN A 300 -3.12 -2.78 3.51
N SER A 301 -3.12 -1.56 4.07
CA SER A 301 -2.65 -1.26 5.42
C SER A 301 -3.72 -0.48 6.18
N ASP A 302 -4.07 -0.94 7.38
CA ASP A 302 -5.02 -0.24 8.25
C ASP A 302 -4.49 1.15 8.64
N ALA A 303 -3.20 1.25 8.97
CA ALA A 303 -2.57 2.53 9.30
C ALA A 303 -2.62 3.52 8.13
N TYR A 304 -2.42 3.01 6.90
CA TYR A 304 -2.54 3.82 5.68
C TYR A 304 -3.98 4.35 5.51
N ALA A 305 -4.97 3.48 5.55
CA ALA A 305 -6.36 3.87 5.34
C ALA A 305 -6.85 4.87 6.41
N ILE A 306 -6.45 4.68 7.68
CA ILE A 306 -6.70 5.67 8.76
C ILE A 306 -6.00 6.99 8.44
N ALA A 307 -4.75 6.96 8.02
CA ALA A 307 -3.99 8.18 7.72
C ALA A 307 -4.60 8.97 6.55
N VAL A 308 -5.03 8.29 5.47
CA VAL A 308 -5.75 8.92 4.35
C VAL A 308 -7.05 9.55 4.82
N GLY A 309 -7.89 8.77 5.50
CA GLY A 309 -9.19 9.25 5.98
C GLY A 309 -9.05 10.41 6.96
N HIS A 310 -8.16 10.28 7.95
CA HIS A 310 -7.90 11.33 8.91
C HIS A 310 -7.28 12.58 8.26
N LEU A 311 -6.35 12.42 7.30
CA LEU A 311 -5.80 13.56 6.56
C LEU A 311 -6.90 14.28 5.75
N ALA A 312 -7.81 13.54 5.10
CA ALA A 312 -8.95 14.12 4.40
C ALA A 312 -9.83 14.94 5.33
N ASP A 313 -10.18 14.40 6.52
CA ASP A 313 -10.92 15.11 7.55
C ASP A 313 -10.20 16.39 7.99
N ARG A 314 -8.90 16.33 8.24
CA ARG A 314 -8.08 17.47 8.66
C ARG A 314 -7.98 18.55 7.58
N ILE A 315 -7.85 18.18 6.31
CA ILE A 315 -7.86 19.13 5.18
C ILE A 315 -9.22 19.85 5.10
N HIS A 316 -10.30 19.13 5.36
CA HIS A 316 -11.67 19.67 5.37
C HIS A 316 -11.98 20.53 6.61
N GLY A 317 -11.05 20.60 7.58
CA GLY A 317 -11.23 21.39 8.81
C GLY A 317 -11.66 20.57 10.04
N GLY A 318 -11.61 19.25 9.94
CA GLY A 318 -11.88 18.34 11.08
C GLY A 318 -10.82 18.44 12.19
N GLY A 319 -11.18 17.94 13.38
CA GLY A 319 -10.32 17.92 14.56
C GLY A 319 -9.24 16.82 14.52
N LEU A 320 -8.41 16.79 15.57
CA LEU A 320 -7.47 15.71 15.83
C LEU A 320 -8.21 14.45 16.33
N ILE A 321 -7.61 13.29 16.16
CA ILE A 321 -7.97 12.09 16.91
C ILE A 321 -7.79 12.40 18.39
N LYS A 322 -8.82 12.13 19.21
CA LYS A 322 -8.89 12.55 20.62
C LYS A 322 -8.31 11.51 21.57
N ALA A 323 -8.50 10.24 21.26
CA ALA A 323 -7.93 9.16 22.06
C ALA A 323 -6.41 9.11 21.91
N VAL A 324 -5.73 8.72 22.98
CA VAL A 324 -4.27 8.60 22.99
C VAL A 324 -3.85 7.29 22.38
N TRP A 325 -2.92 7.31 21.44
CA TRP A 325 -2.30 6.11 20.89
C TRP A 325 -1.43 5.41 21.94
N PRO A 326 -1.52 4.08 22.08
CA PRO A 326 -0.63 3.33 22.96
C PRO A 326 0.83 3.48 22.53
N LYS A 327 1.74 3.65 23.50
CA LYS A 327 3.18 3.79 23.21
C LYS A 327 3.84 2.46 22.85
N ASP A 328 3.25 1.37 23.31
CA ASP A 328 3.70 -0.03 23.16
C ASP A 328 2.89 -0.79 22.10
N ASP A 329 2.37 -0.07 21.12
CA ASP A 329 1.69 -0.65 19.96
C ASP A 329 2.70 -1.32 19.02
N HIS A 330 2.94 -2.61 19.26
CA HIS A 330 3.81 -3.43 18.43
C HIS A 330 3.00 -4.17 17.37
N GLN A 331 3.06 -3.65 16.15
CA GLN A 331 2.42 -4.32 15.01
C GLN A 331 3.15 -5.61 14.65
N LEU A 332 2.40 -6.68 14.39
CA LEU A 332 2.97 -7.96 13.98
C LEU A 332 3.69 -7.86 12.64
N SER A 333 4.84 -8.55 12.52
CA SER A 333 5.51 -8.72 11.24
C SER A 333 4.60 -9.43 10.22
N ARG A 334 4.90 -9.31 8.92
CA ARG A 334 4.16 -10.04 7.88
C ARG A 334 4.17 -11.54 8.15
N ASP A 335 5.31 -12.10 8.50
CA ASP A 335 5.46 -13.54 8.73
C ASP A 335 4.67 -14.01 9.95
N ALA A 336 4.61 -13.21 11.02
CA ALA A 336 3.77 -13.45 12.18
C ALA A 336 2.28 -13.45 11.81
N ARG A 337 1.82 -12.52 10.96
CA ARG A 337 0.43 -12.49 10.48
C ARG A 337 0.10 -13.68 9.58
N VAL A 338 1.01 -14.09 8.69
CA VAL A 338 0.86 -15.31 7.88
C VAL A 338 0.77 -16.55 8.77
N ALA A 339 1.60 -16.65 9.81
CA ALA A 339 1.54 -17.74 10.77
C ALA A 339 0.20 -17.76 11.52
N LEU A 340 -0.33 -16.60 11.91
CA LEU A 340 -1.66 -16.46 12.51
C LEU A 340 -2.76 -16.92 11.55
N GLN A 341 -2.74 -16.50 10.29
CA GLN A 341 -3.70 -16.92 9.26
C GLN A 341 -3.72 -18.43 9.09
N LYS A 342 -2.53 -19.06 8.98
CA LYS A 342 -2.39 -20.53 8.89
C LYS A 342 -2.96 -21.23 10.12
N LYS A 343 -2.66 -20.72 11.32
CA LYS A 343 -3.17 -21.28 12.57
C LYS A 343 -4.70 -21.19 12.65
N LEU A 344 -5.28 -20.04 12.32
CA LEU A 344 -6.73 -19.87 12.31
C LEU A 344 -7.40 -20.80 11.28
N SER A 345 -6.81 -21.00 10.12
CA SER A 345 -7.28 -21.97 9.12
C SER A 345 -7.26 -23.41 9.67
N VAL A 346 -6.20 -23.80 10.37
CA VAL A 346 -6.12 -25.13 11.03
C VAL A 346 -7.18 -25.30 12.12
N LEU A 347 -7.55 -24.21 12.79
CA LEU A 347 -8.64 -24.18 13.78
C LEU A 347 -10.04 -24.20 13.16
N GLY A 348 -10.14 -24.24 11.82
CA GLY A 348 -11.41 -24.35 11.09
C GLY A 348 -12.04 -23.00 10.71
N TYR A 349 -11.36 -21.90 10.92
CA TYR A 349 -11.84 -20.58 10.47
C TYR A 349 -11.61 -20.39 8.98
N LYS A 350 -12.56 -19.68 8.32
CA LYS A 350 -12.37 -19.27 6.93
C LYS A 350 -11.32 -18.16 6.86
N VAL A 351 -10.29 -18.36 6.04
CA VAL A 351 -9.22 -17.38 5.77
C VAL A 351 -9.16 -17.15 4.27
N SER A 352 -9.22 -15.90 3.85
CA SER A 352 -9.31 -15.52 2.43
C SER A 352 -7.98 -15.66 1.68
N ASP A 353 -6.85 -15.41 2.39
CA ASP A 353 -5.50 -15.48 1.83
C ASP A 353 -4.49 -15.84 2.94
N PHE A 354 -3.24 -16.11 2.53
CA PHE A 354 -2.11 -16.35 3.44
C PHE A 354 -0.97 -15.37 3.17
N GLU A 355 -1.32 -14.13 2.86
CA GLU A 355 -0.36 -13.07 2.56
C GLU A 355 -0.07 -12.15 3.75
N GLY A 356 -0.72 -12.38 4.88
CA GLY A 356 -0.59 -11.58 6.10
C GLY A 356 -1.55 -10.39 6.15
N HIS A 357 -2.57 -10.36 5.32
CA HIS A 357 -3.62 -9.35 5.38
C HIS A 357 -4.60 -9.65 6.51
N ILE A 358 -4.89 -8.66 7.35
CA ILE A 358 -5.85 -8.78 8.44
C ILE A 358 -7.11 -7.99 8.03
N ASN A 359 -8.08 -8.68 7.44
CA ASN A 359 -9.38 -8.12 7.12
C ASN A 359 -10.35 -8.21 8.30
N PHE A 360 -11.56 -7.68 8.17
CA PHE A 360 -12.53 -7.64 9.26
C PHE A 360 -13.06 -9.02 9.63
N ASP A 361 -13.27 -9.93 8.68
CA ASP A 361 -13.67 -11.32 8.96
C ASP A 361 -12.59 -12.01 9.81
N LEU A 362 -11.32 -11.79 9.47
CA LEU A 362 -10.22 -12.37 10.26
C LEU A 362 -10.15 -11.75 11.65
N ARG A 363 -10.48 -10.46 11.82
CA ARG A 363 -10.58 -9.82 13.14
C ARG A 363 -11.70 -10.42 14.00
N ASP A 364 -12.81 -10.84 13.41
CA ASP A 364 -13.88 -11.53 14.13
C ASP A 364 -13.46 -12.93 14.58
N ASN A 365 -12.67 -13.62 13.75
CA ASN A 365 -12.04 -14.89 14.15
C ASN A 365 -11.03 -14.67 15.30
N ILE A 366 -10.25 -13.58 15.25
CA ILE A 366 -9.34 -13.19 16.33
C ILE A 366 -10.09 -12.90 17.62
N ARG A 367 -11.22 -12.14 17.56
CA ARG A 367 -12.09 -11.90 18.73
C ARG A 367 -12.55 -13.21 19.36
N SER A 368 -12.92 -14.17 18.55
CA SER A 368 -13.36 -15.50 19.02
C SER A 368 -12.26 -16.23 19.77
N GLU A 369 -11.03 -16.20 19.30
CA GLU A 369 -9.89 -16.80 19.99
C GLU A 369 -9.50 -16.01 21.25
N GLN A 370 -9.48 -14.68 21.18
CA GLN A 370 -9.24 -13.83 22.35
C GLN A 370 -10.20 -14.18 23.49
N LYS A 371 -11.50 -14.31 23.18
CA LYS A 371 -12.54 -14.68 24.16
C LYS A 371 -12.28 -16.04 24.79
N LYS A 372 -11.89 -17.06 24.01
CA LYS A 372 -11.56 -18.40 24.52
C LYS A 372 -10.40 -18.37 25.51
N PHE A 373 -9.44 -17.48 25.30
CA PHE A 373 -8.29 -17.31 26.21
C PHE A 373 -8.53 -16.31 27.36
N GLY A 374 -9.76 -15.81 27.51
CA GLY A 374 -10.09 -14.81 28.53
C GLY A 374 -9.43 -13.46 28.32
N MET A 375 -9.03 -13.17 27.09
CA MET A 375 -8.52 -11.85 26.66
C MET A 375 -9.68 -10.93 26.27
N LEU A 376 -9.46 -9.61 26.31
CA LEU A 376 -10.41 -8.66 25.74
C LEU A 376 -10.57 -8.91 24.24
N PRO A 377 -11.78 -9.20 23.72
CA PRO A 377 -11.97 -9.60 22.33
C PRO A 377 -12.09 -8.39 21.38
N ASP A 378 -11.07 -7.55 21.34
CA ASP A 378 -11.03 -6.32 20.53
C ASP A 378 -10.67 -6.55 19.05
N GLY A 379 -10.29 -7.76 18.69
CA GLY A 379 -9.93 -8.13 17.32
C GLY A 379 -8.53 -7.67 16.89
N ASN A 380 -7.74 -7.10 17.80
CA ASN A 380 -6.36 -6.71 17.48
C ASN A 380 -5.41 -7.92 17.70
N PRO A 381 -4.67 -8.35 16.66
CA PRO A 381 -3.72 -9.45 16.80
C PRO A 381 -2.48 -8.97 17.55
N THR A 382 -2.20 -9.57 18.71
CA THR A 382 -1.05 -9.24 19.55
C THR A 382 -0.07 -10.40 19.66
N ALA A 383 1.18 -10.11 20.05
CA ALA A 383 2.17 -11.15 20.34
C ALA A 383 1.68 -12.13 21.44
N LEU A 384 0.98 -11.61 22.44
CA LEU A 384 0.37 -12.44 23.50
C LEU A 384 -0.65 -13.45 22.94
N LEU A 385 -1.48 -13.03 21.96
CA LEU A 385 -2.41 -13.95 21.31
C LEU A 385 -1.66 -15.04 20.53
N LEU A 386 -0.58 -14.68 19.82
CA LEU A 386 0.24 -15.65 19.10
C LEU A 386 0.84 -16.69 20.05
N GLU A 387 1.38 -16.25 21.17
CA GLU A 387 1.90 -17.14 22.23
C GLU A 387 0.83 -18.12 22.69
N LYS A 388 -0.38 -17.65 23.05
CA LYS A 388 -1.50 -18.48 23.48
C LYS A 388 -1.96 -19.47 22.41
N LEU A 389 -1.84 -19.12 21.14
CA LEU A 389 -2.12 -20.00 20.00
C LEU A 389 -0.98 -20.99 19.71
N GLY A 390 0.14 -20.92 20.43
CA GLY A 390 1.32 -21.75 20.18
C GLY A 390 2.06 -21.39 18.89
N ILE A 391 2.02 -20.12 18.50
CA ILE A 391 2.74 -19.60 17.32
C ILE A 391 4.05 -18.99 17.81
N ASN A 392 5.15 -19.66 17.48
CA ASN A 392 6.48 -19.09 17.65
C ASN A 392 6.78 -18.22 16.42
N ALA A 393 6.39 -16.95 16.46
CA ALA A 393 6.78 -16.00 15.43
C ALA A 393 8.07 -15.30 15.83
N PRO A 394 9.04 -15.14 14.92
CA PRO A 394 10.26 -14.39 15.16
C PRO A 394 9.99 -12.90 15.33
#